data_2519532989ab253e79873107152a3594
#
_entry.id   2519532989ab253e79873107152a3594
#
_cell.length_a   1.000
_cell.length_b   1.000
_cell.length_c   1.000
_cell.angle_alpha   90.00
_cell.angle_beta   90.00
_cell.angle_gamma   90.00
#
_symmetry.space_group_name_H-M   'P 1'
#
loop_
_entity.id
_entity.type
_entity.pdbx_description
1 polymer ?
#
loop_
_entity_poly.entity_id
_entity_poly.type
_entity_poly.pdbx_seq_one_letter_code
_entity_poly.pdbx_strand_id
1 'polypeptide(L)'
;MSESVDNLGVKISQLVSEYVDDVQNDVLKQLDFTADEILKYIHTNCPRGDVGENHLADSFIKTEVGSGLNKTIYISSSTKGRLVHLIELGFKHRGGKHVAARPFLRPAYDTFTPEMLEKIKSIIKGGKR
;
A
#
# COMPACT_ATOMS: atom_id res chain seq x y z
N MET A 1 25.76 42.88 0.35
CA MET A 1 26.47 42.35 1.52
C MET A 1 26.44 40.83 1.45
N SER A 2 27.57 40.24 1.65
CA SER A 2 27.62 38.78 1.73
C SER A 2 27.05 38.29 3.06
N GLU A 3 26.39 37.15 3.03
CA GLU A 3 25.95 36.49 4.23
C GLU A 3 27.18 35.98 4.99
N SER A 4 27.07 35.91 6.30
CA SER A 4 28.09 35.26 7.09
C SER A 4 28.07 33.74 6.83
N VAL A 5 29.18 33.09 7.15
CA VAL A 5 29.29 31.63 6.99
C VAL A 5 28.17 30.92 7.76
N ASP A 6 27.84 31.43 8.96
CA ASP A 6 26.77 30.86 9.80
C ASP A 6 25.41 30.95 9.11
N ASN A 7 25.10 32.10 8.49
CA ASN A 7 23.83 32.28 7.79
C ASN A 7 23.73 31.38 6.57
N LEU A 8 24.85 31.18 5.87
CA LEU A 8 24.88 30.28 4.72
C LEU A 8 24.59 28.84 5.12
N GLY A 9 25.18 28.39 6.25
CA GLY A 9 24.91 27.04 6.76
C GLY A 9 23.45 26.83 7.13
N VAL A 10 22.83 27.82 7.79
CA VAL A 10 21.41 27.74 8.13
C VAL A 10 20.55 27.68 6.87
N LYS A 11 20.87 28.47 5.86
CA LYS A 11 20.12 28.52 4.61
C LYS A 11 20.20 27.20 3.84
N ILE A 12 21.39 26.60 3.79
CA ILE A 12 21.56 25.28 3.16
C ILE A 12 20.75 24.23 3.91
N SER A 13 20.79 24.25 5.24
CA SER A 13 20.00 23.30 6.05
C SER A 13 18.51 23.41 5.77
N GLN A 14 17.99 24.62 5.63
CA GLN A 14 16.59 24.85 5.31
C GLN A 14 16.24 24.30 3.95
N LEU A 15 17.07 24.53 2.94
CA LEU A 15 16.83 24.02 1.59
C LEU A 15 16.83 22.50 1.54
N VAL A 16 17.76 21.87 2.25
CA VAL A 16 17.81 20.41 2.34
C VAL A 16 16.57 19.86 3.04
N SER A 17 16.15 20.49 4.14
CA SER A 17 14.97 20.08 4.88
C SER A 17 13.72 20.18 4.01
N GLU A 18 13.54 21.26 3.28
CA GLU A 18 12.41 21.42 2.35
C GLU A 18 12.41 20.35 1.26
N TYR A 19 13.57 20.06 0.70
CA TYR A 19 13.70 19.02 -0.33
C TYR A 19 13.30 17.64 0.24
N VAL A 20 13.80 17.30 1.42
CA VAL A 20 13.48 16.03 2.08
C VAL A 20 11.98 15.93 2.36
N ASP A 21 11.36 17.01 2.85
CA ASP A 21 9.93 17.03 3.13
C ASP A 21 9.12 16.82 1.86
N ASP A 22 9.50 17.47 0.76
CA ASP A 22 8.81 17.33 -0.52
C ASP A 22 8.90 15.89 -1.05
N VAL A 23 10.10 15.30 -1.00
CA VAL A 23 10.30 13.92 -1.44
C VAL A 23 9.48 12.97 -0.56
N GLN A 24 9.51 13.16 0.74
CA GLN A 24 8.76 12.33 1.67
C GLN A 24 7.26 12.40 1.39
N ASN A 25 6.73 13.61 1.19
CA ASN A 25 5.30 13.78 0.89
C ASN A 25 4.91 13.10 -0.40
N ASP A 26 5.75 13.18 -1.43
CA ASP A 26 5.48 12.54 -2.71
C ASP A 26 5.52 11.01 -2.60
N VAL A 27 6.47 10.48 -1.85
CA VAL A 27 6.55 9.03 -1.58
C VAL A 27 5.29 8.56 -0.85
N LEU A 28 4.86 9.30 0.16
CA LEU A 28 3.66 8.93 0.92
C LEU A 28 2.40 9.00 0.07
N LYS A 29 2.29 9.98 -0.83
CA LYS A 29 1.17 10.04 -1.76
C LYS A 29 1.16 8.85 -2.70
N GLN A 30 2.32 8.43 -3.17
CA GLN A 30 2.43 7.27 -4.05
C GLN A 30 2.06 5.98 -3.30
N LEU A 31 2.48 5.86 -2.04
CA LEU A 31 2.13 4.72 -1.20
C LEU A 31 0.61 4.64 -1.02
N ASP A 32 -0.02 5.75 -0.69
CA ASP A 32 -1.45 5.82 -0.48
C ASP A 32 -2.22 5.51 -1.78
N PHE A 33 -1.78 6.07 -2.89
CA PHE A 33 -2.35 5.79 -4.20
C PHE A 33 -2.30 4.29 -4.52
N THR A 34 -1.16 3.65 -4.28
CA THR A 34 -1.00 2.22 -4.54
C THR A 34 -1.90 1.39 -3.63
N ALA A 35 -2.03 1.77 -2.36
CA ALA A 35 -2.93 1.08 -1.44
C ALA A 35 -4.37 1.14 -1.93
N ASP A 36 -4.80 2.30 -2.43
CA ASP A 36 -6.15 2.45 -2.97
C ASP A 36 -6.37 1.62 -4.24
N GLU A 37 -5.35 1.53 -5.10
CA GLU A 37 -5.41 0.69 -6.29
C GLU A 37 -5.52 -0.80 -5.92
N ILE A 38 -4.78 -1.23 -4.91
CA ILE A 38 -4.85 -2.60 -4.41
C ILE A 38 -6.25 -2.88 -3.86
N LEU A 39 -6.84 -1.94 -3.10
CA LEU A 39 -8.19 -2.10 -2.59
C LEU A 39 -9.22 -2.24 -3.71
N LYS A 40 -9.09 -1.44 -4.76
CA LYS A 40 -9.97 -1.55 -5.93
C LYS A 40 -9.84 -2.91 -6.59
N TYR A 41 -8.61 -3.38 -6.76
CA TYR A 41 -8.37 -4.69 -7.36
C TYR A 41 -9.01 -5.79 -6.52
N ILE A 42 -8.85 -5.73 -5.22
CA ILE A 42 -9.45 -6.71 -4.30
C ILE A 42 -10.96 -6.68 -4.40
N HIS A 43 -11.55 -5.48 -4.38
CA HIS A 43 -12.99 -5.33 -4.49
C HIS A 43 -13.54 -5.95 -5.78
N THR A 44 -12.81 -5.81 -6.87
CA THR A 44 -13.21 -6.33 -8.17
C THR A 44 -12.96 -7.82 -8.31
N ASN A 45 -11.86 -8.33 -7.79
CA ASN A 45 -11.37 -9.67 -8.08
C ASN A 45 -11.52 -10.68 -6.94
N CYS A 46 -11.84 -10.23 -5.73
CA CYS A 46 -12.07 -11.13 -4.61
C CYS A 46 -13.32 -11.96 -4.88
N PRO A 47 -13.26 -13.29 -4.69
CA PRO A 47 -14.45 -14.12 -4.88
C PRO A 47 -15.62 -13.68 -4.01
N ARG A 48 -16.80 -13.61 -4.60
CA ARG A 48 -18.02 -13.24 -3.90
C ARG A 48 -18.92 -14.48 -3.76
N GLY A 49 -19.47 -14.65 -2.56
CA GLY A 49 -20.44 -15.70 -2.34
C GLY A 49 -21.78 -15.35 -2.98
N ASP A 50 -22.61 -16.36 -3.11
CA ASP A 50 -23.94 -16.20 -3.72
C ASP A 50 -24.98 -15.63 -2.75
N VAL A 51 -24.69 -15.67 -1.45
CA VAL A 51 -25.64 -15.31 -0.41
C VAL A 51 -25.00 -14.36 0.59
N GLY A 52 -25.75 -13.37 1.01
CA GLY A 52 -25.36 -12.46 2.07
C GLY A 52 -25.02 -11.06 1.57
N GLU A 53 -25.19 -10.10 2.47
CA GLU A 53 -24.94 -8.69 2.19
C GLU A 53 -23.50 -8.30 2.45
N ASN A 54 -22.81 -9.05 3.33
CA ASN A 54 -21.44 -8.74 3.72
C ASN A 54 -20.47 -9.69 3.05
N HIS A 55 -20.17 -9.38 1.79
CA HIS A 55 -19.16 -10.14 1.05
C HIS A 55 -17.76 -9.84 1.58
N LEU A 56 -16.87 -10.83 1.47
CA LEU A 56 -15.47 -10.67 1.83
C LEU A 56 -14.85 -9.48 1.09
N ALA A 57 -15.18 -9.33 -0.19
CA ALA A 57 -14.64 -8.25 -1.01
C ALA A 57 -14.94 -6.86 -0.43
N ASP A 58 -16.07 -6.71 0.25
CA ASP A 58 -16.49 -5.43 0.80
C ASP A 58 -15.97 -5.19 2.22
N SER A 59 -15.31 -6.18 2.81
CA SER A 59 -14.81 -6.08 4.19
C SER A 59 -13.39 -5.54 4.30
N PHE A 60 -12.70 -5.36 3.18
CA PHE A 60 -11.32 -4.91 3.21
C PHE A 60 -11.21 -3.44 3.52
N ILE A 61 -10.27 -3.13 4.41
CA ILE A 61 -9.98 -1.76 4.83
C ILE A 61 -8.50 -1.50 4.77
N LYS A 62 -8.17 -0.23 4.75
CA LYS A 62 -6.81 0.27 4.77
C LYS A 62 -6.55 0.86 6.16
N THR A 63 -5.51 0.39 6.83
CA THR A 63 -5.13 0.88 8.16
C THR A 63 -3.73 1.46 8.10
N GLU A 64 -3.55 2.68 8.57
CA GLU A 64 -2.26 3.34 8.59
C GLU A 64 -1.67 3.32 9.99
N VAL A 65 -0.39 2.94 10.09
CA VAL A 65 0.35 2.91 11.35
C VAL A 65 1.67 3.63 11.15
N GLY A 66 2.05 4.47 12.11
CA GLY A 66 3.29 5.23 12.05
C GLY A 66 3.12 6.54 11.31
N SER A 67 4.22 7.24 11.13
CA SER A 67 4.23 8.54 10.46
C SER A 67 5.51 8.73 9.66
N GLY A 68 5.48 9.69 8.74
CA GLY A 68 6.62 9.97 7.88
C GLY A 68 7.06 8.71 7.12
N LEU A 69 8.36 8.50 7.04
CA LEU A 69 8.91 7.34 6.33
C LEU A 69 8.75 6.02 7.09
N ASN A 70 8.27 6.08 8.32
CA ASN A 70 7.95 4.88 9.11
C ASN A 70 6.50 4.45 8.94
N LYS A 71 5.75 5.13 8.10
CA LYS A 71 4.34 4.80 7.85
C LYS A 71 4.20 3.45 7.18
N THR A 72 3.33 2.63 7.73
CA THR A 72 2.97 1.34 7.15
C THR A 72 1.47 1.33 6.89
N ILE A 73 1.09 0.86 5.70
CA ILE A 73 -0.31 0.73 5.35
C ILE A 73 -0.63 -0.77 5.29
N TYR A 74 -1.58 -1.18 6.12
CA TYR A 74 -2.08 -2.55 6.13
C TYR A 74 -3.41 -2.62 5.40
N ILE A 75 -3.54 -3.59 4.52
CA ILE A 75 -4.80 -3.89 3.85
C ILE A 75 -5.28 -5.23 4.39
N SER A 76 -6.41 -5.23 5.04
CA SER A 76 -6.92 -6.42 5.70
C SER A 76 -8.44 -6.44 5.72
N SER A 77 -9.00 -7.62 5.95
CA SER A 77 -10.44 -7.74 6.15
C SER A 77 -10.77 -7.36 7.60
N SER A 78 -11.72 -6.46 7.77
CA SER A 78 -12.12 -6.00 9.10
C SER A 78 -12.91 -7.05 9.89
N THR A 79 -13.56 -7.98 9.19
CA THR A 79 -14.48 -8.92 9.85
C THR A 79 -14.25 -10.39 9.48
N LYS A 80 -13.53 -10.67 8.40
CA LYS A 80 -13.45 -12.02 7.82
C LYS A 80 -12.02 -12.49 7.56
N GLY A 81 -11.08 -12.13 8.43
CA GLY A 81 -9.66 -12.45 8.24
C GLY A 81 -9.36 -13.93 8.04
N ARG A 82 -10.06 -14.82 8.76
CA ARG A 82 -9.86 -16.26 8.60
C ARG A 82 -10.24 -16.75 7.22
N LEU A 83 -11.30 -16.21 6.67
CA LEU A 83 -11.78 -16.59 5.34
C LEU A 83 -10.79 -16.18 4.26
N VAL A 84 -10.10 -15.07 4.45
CA VAL A 84 -9.07 -14.61 3.51
C VAL A 84 -8.01 -15.68 3.29
N HIS A 85 -7.48 -16.25 4.37
CA HIS A 85 -6.45 -17.30 4.26
C HIS A 85 -6.96 -18.53 3.51
N LEU A 86 -8.18 -18.94 3.81
CA LEU A 86 -8.77 -20.12 3.18
C LEU A 86 -8.92 -19.93 1.67
N ILE A 87 -9.41 -18.78 1.25
CA ILE A 87 -9.61 -18.48 -0.16
C ILE A 87 -8.28 -18.31 -0.88
N GLU A 88 -7.36 -17.58 -0.26
CA GLU A 88 -6.08 -17.26 -0.87
C GLU A 88 -5.22 -18.50 -1.12
N LEU A 89 -5.19 -19.40 -0.14
CA LEU A 89 -4.31 -20.56 -0.16
C LEU A 89 -5.01 -21.88 -0.51
N GLY A 90 -6.34 -21.88 -0.51
CA GLY A 90 -7.11 -23.11 -0.62
C GLY A 90 -7.13 -23.86 0.69
N PHE A 91 -7.94 -24.86 0.78
CA PHE A 91 -8.07 -25.64 2.01
C PHE A 91 -8.70 -27.00 1.75
N LYS A 92 -8.56 -27.92 2.72
CA LYS A 92 -9.18 -29.21 2.68
C LYS A 92 -10.48 -29.14 3.50
N HIS A 93 -11.59 -29.39 2.86
CA HIS A 93 -12.88 -29.38 3.51
C HIS A 93 -12.98 -30.55 4.51
N ARG A 94 -13.77 -30.35 5.57
CA ARG A 94 -13.98 -31.36 6.62
C ARG A 94 -14.35 -32.74 6.06
N GLY A 95 -15.07 -32.79 4.96
CA GLY A 95 -15.46 -34.04 4.30
C GLY A 95 -14.38 -34.66 3.42
N GLY A 96 -13.15 -34.14 3.43
CA GLY A 96 -12.06 -34.62 2.63
C GLY A 96 -11.92 -33.99 1.25
N LYS A 97 -12.88 -33.17 0.86
CA LYS A 97 -12.86 -32.50 -0.43
C LYS A 97 -11.89 -31.32 -0.41
N HIS A 98 -11.01 -31.27 -1.39
CA HIS A 98 -10.05 -30.17 -1.52
C HIS A 98 -10.68 -28.98 -2.24
N VAL A 99 -10.56 -27.79 -1.64
CA VAL A 99 -11.00 -26.55 -2.28
C VAL A 99 -9.78 -25.83 -2.80
N ALA A 100 -9.74 -25.60 -4.11
CA ALA A 100 -8.61 -24.97 -4.77
C ALA A 100 -8.44 -23.52 -4.32
N ALA A 101 -7.18 -23.06 -4.30
CA ALA A 101 -6.87 -21.66 -4.02
C ALA A 101 -7.44 -20.75 -5.08
N ARG A 102 -7.97 -19.61 -4.67
CA ARG A 102 -8.40 -18.54 -5.57
C ARG A 102 -7.74 -17.24 -5.11
N PRO A 103 -6.42 -17.07 -5.38
CA PRO A 103 -5.67 -15.93 -4.85
C PRO A 103 -6.16 -14.61 -5.45
N PHE A 104 -6.23 -13.60 -4.62
CA PHE A 104 -6.58 -12.24 -5.02
C PHE A 104 -5.69 -11.20 -4.36
N LEU A 105 -5.14 -11.48 -3.17
CA LEU A 105 -4.21 -10.58 -2.49
C LEU A 105 -2.84 -10.61 -3.14
N ARG A 106 -2.31 -11.80 -3.39
CA ARG A 106 -0.98 -11.96 -3.98
C ARG A 106 -0.90 -11.35 -5.37
N PRO A 107 -1.88 -11.61 -6.26
CA PRO A 107 -1.88 -10.96 -7.57
C PRO A 107 -1.97 -9.45 -7.48
N ALA A 108 -2.75 -8.90 -6.55
CA ALA A 108 -2.83 -7.45 -6.35
C ALA A 108 -1.47 -6.88 -5.96
N TYR A 109 -0.83 -7.48 -4.97
CA TYR A 109 0.48 -7.06 -4.51
C TYR A 109 1.51 -7.14 -5.64
N ASP A 110 1.56 -8.26 -6.34
CA ASP A 110 2.54 -8.50 -7.40
C ASP A 110 2.33 -7.58 -8.61
N THR A 111 1.10 -7.12 -8.82
CA THR A 111 0.79 -6.22 -9.94
C THR A 111 1.18 -4.78 -9.63
N PHE A 112 0.83 -4.28 -8.45
CA PHE A 112 0.94 -2.86 -8.14
C PHE A 112 2.22 -2.47 -7.43
N THR A 113 2.84 -3.39 -6.67
CA THR A 113 4.04 -3.07 -5.92
C THR A 113 5.25 -2.73 -6.80
N PRO A 114 5.55 -3.49 -7.88
CA PRO A 114 6.67 -3.12 -8.74
C PRO A 114 6.52 -1.74 -9.38
N GLU A 115 5.32 -1.38 -9.80
CA GLU A 115 5.04 -0.06 -10.36
C GLU A 115 5.26 1.03 -9.31
N MET A 116 4.78 0.79 -8.09
CA MET A 116 5.00 1.71 -6.98
C MET A 116 6.48 1.93 -6.71
N LEU A 117 7.26 0.85 -6.67
CA LEU A 117 8.70 0.94 -6.42
C LEU A 117 9.41 1.76 -7.49
N GLU A 118 9.05 1.57 -8.76
CA GLU A 118 9.63 2.34 -9.84
C GLU A 118 9.30 3.83 -9.72
N LYS A 119 8.07 4.15 -9.39
CA LYS A 119 7.65 5.54 -9.18
C LYS A 119 8.35 6.18 -7.99
N ILE A 120 8.49 5.43 -6.89
CA ILE A 120 9.21 5.91 -5.70
C ILE A 120 10.67 6.17 -6.03
N LYS A 121 11.32 5.26 -6.75
CA LYS A 121 12.70 5.46 -7.18
C LYS A 121 12.85 6.72 -8.02
N SER A 122 11.92 6.95 -8.92
CA SER A 122 11.91 8.15 -9.75
C SER A 122 11.79 9.43 -8.91
N ILE A 123 10.92 9.41 -7.92
CA ILE A 123 10.72 10.54 -7.01
C ILE A 123 12.00 10.82 -6.22
N ILE A 124 12.64 9.78 -5.68
CA ILE A 124 13.87 9.92 -4.89
C ILE A 124 15.01 10.48 -5.73
N LYS A 125 15.10 10.07 -6.98
CA LYS A 125 16.13 10.57 -7.91
C LYS A 125 15.90 12.00 -8.34
N GLY A 126 14.82 12.63 -7.88
CA GLY A 126 14.46 13.98 -8.30
C GLY A 126 13.85 14.03 -9.68
N GLY A 127 13.42 12.88 -10.19
CA GLY A 127 12.79 12.80 -11.49
C GLY A 127 11.37 13.35 -11.49
N LYS A 128 10.81 13.44 -12.67
CA LYS A 128 9.42 13.85 -12.82
C LYS A 128 8.50 12.73 -12.38
N ARG A 129 7.40 13.13 -11.80
CA ARG A 129 6.38 12.21 -11.30
C ARG A 129 5.39 11.86 -12.39
#